data_f4b0edf9211c81152b20be009adad8c5
#
_entry.id   f4b0edf9211c81152b20be009adad8c5
#
_cell.length_a   1.000
_cell.length_b   1.000
_cell.length_c   1.000
_cell.angle_alpha   90.00
_cell.angle_beta   90.00
_cell.angle_gamma   90.00
#
_symmetry.space_group_name_H-M   'P 1'
#
loop_
_entity.id
_entity.type
_entity.pdbx_description
1 polymer ?
#
loop_
_entity_poly.entity_id
_entity_poly.type
_entity_poly.pdbx_seq_one_letter_code
_entity_poly.pdbx_strand_id
1 'polypeptide(L)'
;MLQFMVRSFHKYLSLFISIQLLLWTVSGIYFSFNKIELIRGEQYLSPKKDFQFDMNELNLKLTAKNVSVFKRLNKWIVKVETNSGTYYTNTEGDKLDELSSDEAMQAVRDQTSLIPVKAIKITNSNRGSEYRGRSLPLFKVSTSSEENVNVYIGAVSGEVQAIRSNSWRIWDFFWGTHIMDYRERENIDNLFL
;
A
#
# COMPACT_ATOMS: atom_id res chain seq x y z
N MET A 1 -30.72 40.75 19.11
CA MET A 1 -29.84 39.61 19.52
C MET A 1 -29.78 38.53 18.47
N LEU A 2 -30.89 37.94 18.03
CA LEU A 2 -30.96 36.86 17.03
C LEU A 2 -30.27 37.22 15.70
N GLN A 3 -30.54 38.40 15.12
CA GLN A 3 -29.93 38.83 13.86
C GLN A 3 -28.40 38.98 13.92
N PHE A 4 -27.85 39.38 15.06
CA PHE A 4 -26.41 39.46 15.26
C PHE A 4 -25.81 38.08 15.31
N MET A 5 -26.43 37.13 16.00
CA MET A 5 -25.99 35.73 16.06
C MET A 5 -26.01 35.07 14.67
N VAL A 6 -27.08 35.25 13.90
CA VAL A 6 -27.21 34.75 12.53
C VAL A 6 -26.12 35.29 11.61
N ARG A 7 -25.85 36.60 11.67
CA ARG A 7 -24.79 37.24 10.87
C ARG A 7 -23.41 36.73 11.24
N SER A 8 -23.11 36.56 12.54
CA SER A 8 -21.83 36.02 13.00
C SER A 8 -21.66 34.56 12.58
N PHE A 9 -22.68 33.73 12.76
CA PHE A 9 -22.68 32.33 12.31
C PHE A 9 -22.42 32.23 10.81
N HIS A 10 -23.17 32.97 10.01
CA HIS A 10 -23.01 33.01 8.55
C HIS A 10 -21.57 33.42 8.16
N LYS A 11 -21.01 34.43 8.79
CA LYS A 11 -19.65 34.91 8.53
C LYS A 11 -18.60 33.80 8.76
N TYR A 12 -18.65 33.12 9.91
CA TYR A 12 -17.66 32.08 10.24
C TYR A 12 -17.87 30.81 9.41
N LEU A 13 -19.13 30.45 9.15
CA LEU A 13 -19.45 29.31 8.28
C LEU A 13 -18.96 29.57 6.85
N SER A 14 -19.20 30.74 6.29
CA SER A 14 -18.73 31.13 4.96
C SER A 14 -17.20 31.13 4.87
N LEU A 15 -16.52 31.61 5.92
CA LEU A 15 -15.06 31.55 5.97
C LEU A 15 -14.55 30.08 5.96
N PHE A 16 -15.15 29.21 6.77
CA PHE A 16 -14.79 27.78 6.82
C PHE A 16 -14.98 27.11 5.46
N ILE A 17 -16.15 27.31 4.84
CA ILE A 17 -16.47 26.76 3.51
C ILE A 17 -15.48 27.30 2.45
N SER A 18 -15.14 28.58 2.50
CA SER A 18 -14.19 29.18 1.55
C SER A 18 -12.80 28.57 1.67
N ILE A 19 -12.32 28.29 2.88
CA ILE A 19 -11.04 27.63 3.11
C ILE A 19 -11.10 26.20 2.54
N GLN A 20 -12.16 25.46 2.81
CA GLN A 20 -12.31 24.09 2.29
C GLN A 20 -12.38 24.05 0.76
N LEU A 21 -13.10 24.96 0.13
CA LEU A 21 -13.15 25.10 -1.32
C LEU A 21 -11.76 25.42 -1.91
N LEU A 22 -11.00 26.29 -1.25
CA LEU A 22 -9.64 26.58 -1.65
C LEU A 22 -8.74 25.34 -1.58
N LEU A 23 -8.83 24.56 -0.49
CA LEU A 23 -8.09 23.30 -0.33
C LEU A 23 -8.47 22.29 -1.41
N TRP A 24 -9.75 22.15 -1.74
CA TRP A 24 -10.21 21.29 -2.83
C TRP A 24 -9.66 21.71 -4.19
N THR A 25 -9.68 23.02 -4.47
CA THR A 25 -9.14 23.57 -5.72
C THR A 25 -7.65 23.28 -5.84
N VAL A 26 -6.87 23.58 -4.80
CA VAL A 26 -5.42 23.38 -4.78
C VAL A 26 -5.07 21.88 -4.90
N SER A 27 -5.73 21.03 -4.13
CA SER A 27 -5.49 19.57 -4.21
C SER A 27 -5.93 18.98 -5.54
N GLY A 28 -7.05 19.43 -6.12
CA GLY A 28 -7.51 19.00 -7.44
C GLY A 28 -6.53 19.37 -8.55
N ILE A 29 -5.98 20.59 -8.52
CA ILE A 29 -4.92 21.03 -9.44
C ILE A 29 -3.68 20.13 -9.26
N TYR A 30 -3.24 19.90 -8.02
CA TYR A 30 -2.10 19.05 -7.72
C TYR A 30 -2.29 17.63 -8.29
N PHE A 31 -3.46 17.02 -8.12
CA PHE A 31 -3.75 15.68 -8.63
C PHE A 31 -3.77 15.62 -10.16
N SER A 32 -4.22 16.68 -10.84
CA SER A 32 -4.26 16.72 -12.30
C SER A 32 -2.87 16.74 -12.94
N PHE A 33 -1.86 17.27 -12.24
CA PHE A 33 -0.47 17.32 -12.73
C PHE A 33 0.38 16.10 -12.33
N ASN A 34 -0.05 15.33 -11.33
CA ASN A 34 0.73 14.20 -10.82
C ASN A 34 0.08 12.87 -11.19
N LYS A 35 0.71 12.11 -12.08
CA LYS A 35 0.23 10.79 -12.49
C LYS A 35 0.27 9.82 -11.32
N ILE A 36 -0.84 9.16 -11.05
CA ILE A 36 -1.01 8.27 -9.89
C ILE A 36 -0.04 7.08 -9.91
N GLU A 37 0.35 6.60 -11.09
CA GLU A 37 1.31 5.52 -11.27
C GLU A 37 2.68 5.91 -10.69
N LEU A 38 3.14 7.14 -10.97
CA LEU A 38 4.40 7.67 -10.43
C LEU A 38 4.32 7.87 -8.91
N ILE A 39 3.18 8.35 -8.44
CA ILE A 39 2.93 8.52 -6.99
C ILE A 39 2.96 7.17 -6.27
N ARG A 40 2.39 6.12 -6.86
CA ARG A 40 2.40 4.76 -6.31
C ARG A 40 3.76 4.08 -6.38
N GLY A 41 4.72 4.67 -7.07
CA GLY A 41 6.08 4.15 -7.18
C GLY A 41 6.23 3.05 -8.24
N GLU A 42 5.32 2.99 -9.23
CA GLU A 42 5.35 1.96 -10.28
C GLU A 42 6.62 2.06 -11.14
N GLN A 43 7.22 3.24 -11.26
CA GLN A 43 8.50 3.47 -11.93
C GLN A 43 9.67 2.73 -11.30
N TYR A 44 9.54 2.31 -10.03
CA TYR A 44 10.57 1.54 -9.33
C TYR A 44 10.41 0.04 -9.50
N LEU A 45 9.26 -0.43 -10.00
CA LEU A 45 9.02 -1.85 -10.20
C LEU A 45 9.81 -2.36 -11.41
N SER A 46 10.49 -3.48 -11.22
CA SER A 46 11.09 -4.22 -12.32
C SER A 46 10.01 -4.83 -13.22
N PRO A 47 10.25 -4.92 -14.54
CA PRO A 47 9.33 -5.65 -15.41
C PRO A 47 9.09 -7.07 -14.88
N LYS A 48 7.83 -7.49 -14.88
CA LYS A 48 7.50 -8.87 -14.49
C LYS A 48 8.20 -9.82 -15.46
N LYS A 49 8.97 -10.74 -14.90
CA LYS A 49 9.57 -11.84 -15.66
C LYS A 49 8.49 -12.87 -15.91
N ASP A 50 8.31 -13.26 -17.14
CA ASP A 50 7.46 -14.40 -17.47
C ASP A 50 8.19 -15.69 -17.08
N PHE A 51 7.55 -16.49 -16.28
CA PHE A 51 8.05 -17.80 -15.89
C PHE A 51 7.08 -18.86 -16.38
N GLN A 52 7.63 -19.91 -16.99
CA GLN A 52 6.86 -21.11 -17.27
C GLN A 52 6.90 -22.01 -16.04
N PHE A 53 5.73 -22.45 -15.59
CA PHE A 53 5.56 -23.41 -14.51
C PHE A 53 4.92 -24.67 -15.05
N ASP A 54 5.53 -25.82 -14.80
CA ASP A 54 4.92 -27.10 -15.15
C ASP A 54 3.87 -27.48 -14.09
N MET A 55 2.61 -27.52 -14.50
CA MET A 55 1.50 -27.88 -13.62
C MET A 55 1.61 -29.28 -13.05
N ASN A 56 2.43 -30.19 -13.64
CA ASN A 56 2.70 -31.52 -13.10
C ASN A 56 3.54 -31.46 -11.82
N GLU A 57 4.27 -30.38 -11.58
CA GLU A 57 5.01 -30.17 -10.33
C GLU A 57 4.10 -29.79 -9.15
N LEU A 58 2.81 -29.54 -9.41
CA LEU A 58 1.85 -29.14 -8.38
C LEU A 58 1.16 -30.36 -7.77
N ASN A 59 1.58 -30.74 -6.57
CA ASN A 59 1.01 -31.87 -5.84
C ASN A 59 0.07 -31.40 -4.73
N LEU A 60 -1.03 -30.72 -5.10
CA LEU A 60 -1.98 -30.18 -4.15
C LEU A 60 -3.36 -30.84 -4.27
N LYS A 61 -3.86 -31.34 -3.15
CA LYS A 61 -5.25 -31.78 -2.99
C LYS A 61 -5.98 -30.77 -2.12
N LEU A 62 -6.56 -29.72 -2.73
CA LEU A 62 -7.24 -28.65 -1.99
C LEU A 62 -8.49 -28.17 -2.72
N THR A 63 -9.42 -27.64 -1.92
CA THR A 63 -10.59 -26.91 -2.43
C THR A 63 -10.30 -25.42 -2.33
N ALA A 64 -10.22 -24.74 -3.45
CA ALA A 64 -9.91 -23.32 -3.51
C ALA A 64 -10.84 -22.58 -4.48
N LYS A 65 -11.01 -21.28 -4.26
CA LYS A 65 -11.65 -20.37 -5.23
C LYS A 65 -10.70 -20.00 -6.34
N ASN A 66 -9.47 -19.73 -5.97
CA ASN A 66 -8.41 -19.34 -6.89
C ASN A 66 -7.07 -19.86 -6.40
N VAL A 67 -6.22 -20.27 -7.36
CA VAL A 67 -4.86 -20.71 -7.11
C VAL A 67 -3.94 -19.97 -8.06
N SER A 68 -2.90 -19.35 -7.52
CA SER A 68 -1.90 -18.63 -8.30
C SER A 68 -0.51 -19.14 -7.92
N VAL A 69 0.32 -19.42 -8.93
CA VAL A 69 1.70 -19.85 -8.74
C VAL A 69 2.65 -18.74 -9.15
N PHE A 70 3.63 -18.42 -8.32
CA PHE A 70 4.63 -17.40 -8.59
C PHE A 70 5.95 -17.71 -7.88
N LYS A 71 6.99 -16.95 -8.20
CA LYS A 71 8.31 -17.13 -7.59
C LYS A 71 8.53 -16.20 -6.42
N ARG A 72 8.99 -16.75 -5.29
CA ARG A 72 9.55 -16.05 -4.14
C ARG A 72 11.01 -16.46 -3.97
N LEU A 73 11.96 -15.55 -4.18
CA LEU A 73 13.40 -15.83 -4.02
C LEU A 73 13.84 -17.11 -4.73
N ASN A 74 13.51 -17.25 -6.00
CA ASN A 74 13.78 -18.44 -6.84
C ASN A 74 13.05 -19.76 -6.48
N LYS A 75 12.19 -19.76 -5.46
CA LYS A 75 11.33 -20.91 -5.14
C LYS A 75 9.93 -20.68 -5.65
N TRP A 76 9.28 -21.71 -6.16
CA TRP A 76 7.89 -21.69 -6.52
C TRP A 76 7.03 -21.69 -5.26
N ILE A 77 6.07 -20.80 -5.19
CA ILE A 77 5.07 -20.77 -4.13
C ILE A 77 3.67 -20.67 -4.71
N VAL A 78 2.72 -21.18 -3.97
CA VAL A 78 1.32 -21.25 -4.35
C VAL A 78 0.50 -20.38 -3.40
N LYS A 79 -0.18 -19.40 -3.96
CA LYS A 79 -1.19 -18.61 -3.26
C LYS A 79 -2.53 -19.32 -3.44
N VAL A 80 -3.17 -19.65 -2.34
CA VAL A 80 -4.46 -20.32 -2.31
C VAL A 80 -5.49 -19.40 -1.69
N GLU A 81 -6.52 -19.05 -2.45
CA GLU A 81 -7.63 -18.24 -1.99
C GLU A 81 -8.85 -19.11 -1.73
N THR A 82 -9.34 -19.10 -0.49
CA THR A 82 -10.52 -19.86 -0.06
C THR A 82 -11.62 -18.96 0.44
N ASN A 83 -12.76 -19.53 0.84
CA ASN A 83 -13.83 -18.75 1.49
C ASN A 83 -13.43 -18.20 2.86
N SER A 84 -12.45 -18.83 3.53
CA SER A 84 -11.96 -18.46 4.86
C SER A 84 -10.77 -17.51 4.84
N GLY A 85 -10.17 -17.25 3.68
CA GLY A 85 -9.02 -16.36 3.53
C GLY A 85 -7.98 -16.85 2.53
N THR A 86 -6.85 -16.17 2.51
CA THR A 86 -5.71 -16.46 1.65
C THR A 86 -4.56 -17.02 2.48
N TYR A 87 -3.92 -18.08 1.98
CA TYR A 87 -2.70 -18.64 2.55
C TYR A 87 -1.71 -19.02 1.46
N TYR A 88 -0.46 -19.30 1.86
CA TYR A 88 0.64 -19.57 0.95
C TYR A 88 1.30 -20.90 1.31
N THR A 89 1.60 -21.70 0.29
CA THR A 89 2.26 -23.01 0.44
C THR A 89 3.41 -23.15 -0.57
N ASN A 90 4.25 -24.14 -0.37
CA ASN A 90 5.12 -24.65 -1.45
C ASN A 90 4.29 -25.47 -2.46
N THR A 91 4.95 -26.04 -3.47
CA THR A 91 4.30 -26.89 -4.49
C THR A 91 3.82 -28.24 -3.95
N GLU A 92 4.26 -28.65 -2.76
CA GLU A 92 3.89 -29.89 -2.07
C GLU A 92 2.72 -29.69 -1.09
N GLY A 93 2.34 -28.42 -0.81
CA GLY A 93 1.25 -28.08 0.09
C GLY A 93 1.69 -27.69 1.50
N ASP A 94 2.99 -27.69 1.80
CA ASP A 94 3.48 -27.29 3.11
C ASP A 94 3.36 -25.79 3.31
N LYS A 95 3.00 -25.39 4.53
CA LYS A 95 2.90 -23.98 4.89
C LYS A 95 4.27 -23.31 4.81
N LEU A 96 4.29 -22.11 4.23
CA LEU A 96 5.51 -21.33 4.13
C LEU A 96 5.82 -20.59 5.42
N ASP A 97 7.11 -20.56 5.75
CA ASP A 97 7.64 -19.66 6.78
C ASP A 97 7.69 -18.23 6.27
N GLU A 98 7.68 -17.31 7.23
CA GLU A 98 7.90 -15.89 6.95
C GLU A 98 9.34 -15.66 6.49
N LEU A 99 9.53 -14.63 5.67
CA LEU A 99 10.85 -14.18 5.27
C LEU A 99 11.66 -13.69 6.47
N SER A 100 12.97 -13.87 6.40
CA SER A 100 13.92 -13.10 7.23
C SER A 100 14.08 -11.66 6.71
N SER A 101 14.71 -10.81 7.49
CA SER A 101 15.02 -9.43 7.08
C SER A 101 15.88 -9.38 5.81
N ASP A 102 16.86 -10.29 5.70
CA ASP A 102 17.74 -10.36 4.53
C ASP A 102 17.01 -10.85 3.29
N GLU A 103 16.12 -11.83 3.43
CA GLU A 103 15.26 -12.30 2.35
C GLU A 103 14.27 -11.22 1.90
N ALA A 104 13.72 -10.42 2.82
CA ALA A 104 12.88 -9.29 2.47
C ALA A 104 13.65 -8.22 1.69
N MET A 105 14.90 -7.93 2.05
CA MET A 105 15.79 -7.06 1.27
C MET A 105 16.10 -7.65 -0.09
N GLN A 106 16.34 -8.96 -0.18
CA GLN A 106 16.56 -9.62 -1.46
C GLN A 106 15.31 -9.54 -2.36
N ALA A 107 14.12 -9.73 -1.80
CA ALA A 107 12.86 -9.58 -2.53
C ALA A 107 12.69 -8.16 -3.13
N VAL A 108 13.16 -7.11 -2.43
CA VAL A 108 13.18 -5.74 -2.99
C VAL A 108 14.14 -5.64 -4.17
N ARG A 109 15.37 -6.19 -4.08
CA ARG A 109 16.33 -6.18 -5.20
C ARG A 109 15.80 -6.91 -6.44
N ASP A 110 15.08 -8.01 -6.22
CA ASP A 110 14.57 -8.83 -7.33
C ASP A 110 13.39 -8.17 -8.05
N GLN A 111 12.56 -7.40 -7.31
CA GLN A 111 11.30 -6.85 -7.82
C GLN A 111 11.35 -5.36 -8.11
N THR A 112 12.41 -4.67 -7.71
CA THR A 112 12.52 -3.21 -7.89
C THR A 112 13.92 -2.81 -8.35
N SER A 113 14.05 -1.59 -8.88
CA SER A 113 15.34 -0.95 -9.18
C SER A 113 16.01 -0.30 -7.96
N LEU A 114 15.40 -0.45 -6.75
CA LEU A 114 15.84 0.22 -5.53
C LEU A 114 16.89 -0.61 -4.79
N ILE A 115 17.79 0.09 -4.08
CA ILE A 115 18.83 -0.53 -3.25
C ILE A 115 18.34 -0.55 -1.80
N PRO A 116 18.00 -1.71 -1.22
CA PRO A 116 17.56 -1.82 0.16
C PRO A 116 18.71 -1.60 1.15
N VAL A 117 18.41 -0.94 2.26
CA VAL A 117 19.38 -0.63 3.32
C VAL A 117 19.02 -1.37 4.61
N LYS A 118 17.75 -1.40 4.97
CA LYS A 118 17.27 -1.98 6.24
C LYS A 118 15.85 -2.50 6.10
N ALA A 119 15.59 -3.68 6.66
CA ALA A 119 14.26 -4.24 6.77
C ALA A 119 13.78 -4.32 8.23
N ILE A 120 12.55 -3.92 8.48
CA ILE A 120 11.90 -3.97 9.80
C ILE A 120 10.56 -4.66 9.64
N LYS A 121 10.30 -5.71 10.42
CA LYS A 121 9.03 -6.43 10.43
C LYS A 121 7.95 -5.62 11.14
N ILE A 122 6.78 -5.57 10.56
CA ILE A 122 5.57 -4.92 11.08
C ILE A 122 4.51 -5.99 11.28
N THR A 123 4.06 -6.14 12.52
CA THR A 123 3.03 -7.12 12.90
C THR A 123 1.72 -6.48 13.31
N ASN A 124 1.75 -5.20 13.68
CA ASN A 124 0.58 -4.48 14.20
C ASN A 124 0.14 -3.39 13.22
N SER A 125 -1.16 -3.22 13.09
CA SER A 125 -1.74 -2.10 12.35
C SER A 125 -1.68 -0.83 13.18
N ASN A 126 -1.16 0.25 12.59
CA ASN A 126 -1.20 1.58 13.17
C ASN A 126 -2.04 2.50 12.27
N ARG A 127 -2.95 3.26 12.87
CA ARG A 127 -3.79 4.23 12.16
C ARG A 127 -2.93 5.25 11.42
N GLY A 128 -3.32 5.60 10.20
CA GLY A 128 -2.61 6.55 9.37
C GLY A 128 -1.22 6.11 8.89
N SER A 129 -0.89 4.81 9.03
CA SER A 129 0.38 4.26 8.55
C SER A 129 0.46 4.27 7.03
N GLU A 130 1.69 4.30 6.49
CA GLU A 130 1.95 4.24 5.05
C GLU A 130 1.54 2.89 4.42
N TYR A 131 1.38 1.85 5.23
CA TYR A 131 0.99 0.49 4.82
C TYR A 131 -0.47 0.16 5.09
N ARG A 132 -1.30 1.14 5.45
CA ARG A 132 -2.73 0.95 5.69
C ARG A 132 -3.42 0.23 4.54
N GLY A 133 -4.46 -0.54 4.83
CA GLY A 133 -5.14 -1.36 3.84
C GLY A 133 -4.35 -2.56 3.32
N ARG A 134 -3.19 -2.88 3.94
CA ARG A 134 -2.36 -4.04 3.55
C ARG A 134 -2.43 -5.13 4.62
N SER A 135 -2.40 -6.39 4.15
CA SER A 135 -2.39 -7.55 5.04
C SER A 135 -1.09 -7.63 5.83
N LEU A 136 -1.19 -7.85 7.13
CA LEU A 136 -0.05 -8.08 8.02
C LEU A 136 0.21 -9.59 8.18
N PRO A 137 1.43 -9.99 8.51
CA PRO A 137 2.64 -9.18 8.74
C PRO A 137 3.32 -8.72 7.44
N LEU A 138 4.05 -7.59 7.54
CA LEU A 138 4.81 -6.98 6.45
C LEU A 138 6.25 -6.71 6.87
N PHE A 139 7.15 -6.60 5.90
CA PHE A 139 8.44 -5.93 6.08
C PHE A 139 8.40 -4.53 5.47
N LYS A 140 8.78 -3.52 6.26
CA LYS A 140 9.15 -2.20 5.76
C LYS A 140 10.62 -2.23 5.41
N VAL A 141 10.96 -2.08 4.16
CA VAL A 141 12.33 -2.03 3.66
C VAL A 141 12.66 -0.60 3.25
N SER A 142 13.56 0.04 3.99
CA SER A 142 14.08 1.36 3.64
C SER A 142 15.15 1.23 2.57
N THR A 143 15.22 2.20 1.66
CA THR A 143 16.15 2.21 0.53
C THR A 143 17.10 3.42 0.58
N SER A 144 18.17 3.39 -0.22
CA SER A 144 19.14 4.49 -0.34
C SER A 144 18.67 5.62 -1.26
N SER A 145 17.40 5.62 -1.69
CA SER A 145 16.87 6.65 -2.57
C SER A 145 16.79 8.02 -1.89
N GLU A 146 17.14 9.10 -2.61
CA GLU A 146 17.01 10.49 -2.16
C GLU A 146 15.55 10.87 -1.81
N GLU A 147 14.57 10.21 -2.42
CA GLU A 147 13.14 10.40 -2.13
C GLU A 147 12.66 9.65 -0.87
N ASN A 148 13.56 9.13 -0.03
CA ASN A 148 13.21 8.36 1.17
C ASN A 148 12.18 7.26 0.87
N VAL A 149 12.45 6.47 -0.16
CA VAL A 149 11.53 5.41 -0.60
C VAL A 149 11.55 4.25 0.39
N ASN A 150 10.36 3.88 0.87
CA ASN A 150 10.11 2.66 1.62
C ASN A 150 9.35 1.67 0.74
N VAL A 151 9.78 0.42 0.72
CA VAL A 151 9.09 -0.69 0.05
C VAL A 151 8.47 -1.59 1.12
N TYR A 152 7.20 -1.90 0.96
CA TYR A 152 6.46 -2.79 1.86
C TYR A 152 6.29 -4.15 1.20
N ILE A 153 6.85 -5.18 1.83
CA ILE A 153 6.90 -6.57 1.34
C ILE A 153 6.02 -7.44 2.22
N GLY A 154 5.17 -8.26 1.64
CA GLY A 154 4.42 -9.27 2.38
C GLY A 154 5.36 -10.28 3.04
N ALA A 155 5.25 -10.48 4.36
CA ALA A 155 6.21 -11.28 5.10
C ALA A 155 6.21 -12.76 4.68
N VAL A 156 5.09 -13.28 4.23
CA VAL A 156 4.98 -14.67 3.73
C VAL A 156 5.09 -14.71 2.21
N SER A 157 4.38 -13.83 1.50
CA SER A 157 4.37 -13.84 0.02
C SER A 157 5.68 -13.40 -0.60
N GLY A 158 6.41 -12.48 0.03
CA GLY A 158 7.58 -11.85 -0.56
C GLY A 158 7.26 -10.86 -1.69
N GLU A 159 5.98 -10.57 -1.95
CA GLU A 159 5.55 -9.64 -2.99
C GLU A 159 5.58 -8.20 -2.51
N VAL A 160 5.90 -7.27 -3.41
CA VAL A 160 5.76 -5.84 -3.16
C VAL A 160 4.29 -5.49 -2.97
N GLN A 161 3.93 -5.03 -1.79
CA GLN A 161 2.58 -4.61 -1.43
C GLN A 161 2.35 -3.11 -1.62
N ALA A 162 3.38 -2.31 -1.40
CA ALA A 162 3.34 -0.88 -1.60
C ALA A 162 4.75 -0.28 -1.71
N ILE A 163 4.86 0.82 -2.43
CA ILE A 163 6.06 1.67 -2.47
C ILE A 163 5.63 3.08 -2.05
N ARG A 164 6.38 3.70 -1.15
CA ARG A 164 6.08 5.00 -0.56
C ARG A 164 7.29 5.91 -0.59
N SER A 165 7.18 6.99 -1.35
CA SER A 165 8.20 8.03 -1.51
C SER A 165 7.77 9.33 -0.81
N ASN A 166 8.62 10.35 -0.83
CA ASN A 166 8.25 11.70 -0.41
C ASN A 166 7.09 12.25 -1.27
N SER A 167 7.14 12.02 -2.58
CA SER A 167 6.05 12.41 -3.50
C SER A 167 4.73 11.74 -3.11
N TRP A 168 4.75 10.46 -2.70
CA TRP A 168 3.55 9.80 -2.18
C TRP A 168 3.05 10.44 -0.88
N ARG A 169 3.94 10.84 0.05
CA ARG A 169 3.54 11.46 1.32
C ARG A 169 2.86 12.81 1.11
N ILE A 170 3.37 13.61 0.15
CA ILE A 170 2.75 14.89 -0.24
C ILE A 170 1.38 14.64 -0.86
N TRP A 171 1.28 13.68 -1.78
CA TRP A 171 0.00 13.31 -2.40
C TRP A 171 -1.01 12.84 -1.36
N ASP A 172 -0.59 12.00 -0.43
CA ASP A 172 -1.41 11.47 0.65
C ASP A 172 -1.90 12.56 1.62
N PHE A 173 -1.08 13.57 1.87
CA PHE A 173 -1.50 14.75 2.64
C PHE A 173 -2.63 15.51 1.91
N PHE A 174 -2.46 15.79 0.62
CA PHE A 174 -3.52 16.44 -0.17
C PHE A 174 -4.76 15.56 -0.30
N TRP A 175 -4.61 14.25 -0.40
CA TRP A 175 -5.72 13.33 -0.40
C TRP A 175 -6.53 13.40 0.90
N GLY A 176 -5.87 13.37 2.04
CA GLY A 176 -6.52 13.53 3.33
C GLY A 176 -7.31 14.84 3.48
N THR A 177 -6.74 15.95 2.96
CA THR A 177 -7.43 17.24 2.97
C THR A 177 -8.60 17.30 1.99
N HIS A 178 -8.48 16.61 0.86
CA HIS A 178 -9.50 16.58 -0.19
C HIS A 178 -10.75 15.81 0.25
N ILE A 179 -10.56 14.65 0.90
CA ILE A 179 -11.66 13.82 1.40
C ILE A 179 -12.08 14.17 2.84
N MET A 180 -11.48 15.20 3.44
CA MET A 180 -11.73 15.64 4.83
C MET A 180 -11.47 14.54 5.88
N ASP A 181 -10.74 13.49 5.53
CA ASP A 181 -10.28 12.45 6.45
C ASP A 181 -8.82 12.67 6.85
N TYR A 182 -8.62 13.33 7.98
CA TYR A 182 -7.28 13.67 8.48
C TYR A 182 -6.63 12.55 9.29
N ARG A 183 -7.36 11.47 9.60
CA ARG A 183 -6.89 10.40 10.51
C ARG A 183 -6.54 9.11 9.78
N GLU A 184 -7.50 8.52 9.10
CA GLU A 184 -7.38 7.19 8.51
C GLU A 184 -7.12 7.24 7.02
N ARG A 185 -7.66 8.27 6.34
CA ARG A 185 -7.52 8.51 4.89
C ARG A 185 -8.00 7.35 4.02
N GLU A 186 -8.86 6.51 4.58
CA GLU A 186 -9.41 5.31 3.95
C GLU A 186 -10.93 5.32 3.89
N ASN A 187 -11.58 6.07 4.76
CA ASN A 187 -13.02 6.02 4.94
C ASN A 187 -13.67 7.31 4.44
N ILE A 188 -14.40 7.18 3.33
CA ILE A 188 -15.21 8.27 2.76
C ILE A 188 -16.49 8.48 3.57
N ASP A 189 -16.90 7.46 4.36
CA ASP A 189 -18.14 7.46 5.17
C ASP A 189 -17.93 8.07 6.57
N ASN A 190 -17.04 9.02 6.73
CA ASN A 190 -16.88 9.74 7.99
C ASN A 190 -18.07 10.67 8.25
N LEU A 191 -18.48 10.76 9.51
CA LEU A 191 -19.64 11.53 10.04
C LEU A 191 -19.61 13.05 9.70
N PHE A 192 -18.67 13.51 8.90
CA PHE A 192 -18.47 14.91 8.49
C PHE A 192 -18.65 15.14 6.98
N LEU A 193 -19.18 14.16 6.25
CA LEU A 193 -19.66 14.32 4.88
C LEU A 193 -21.17 14.41 4.83
#